data_adedf5d2509e17815b2efce084d8dd18
#
_entry.id   adedf5d2509e17815b2efce084d8dd18
#
_cell.length_a   1.000
_cell.length_b   1.000
_cell.length_c   1.000
_cell.angle_alpha   90.00
_cell.angle_beta   90.00
_cell.angle_gamma   90.00
#
_symmetry.space_group_name_H-M   'P 1'
#
loop_
_entity.id
_entity.type
_entity.pdbx_description
1 polymer ?
#
loop_
_entity_poly.entity_id
_entity_poly.type
_entity_poly.pdbx_seq_one_letter_code
_entity_poly.pdbx_strand_id
1 'polypeptide(L)'
;TESTEVLDRIKIMYDELPPFLKPGIVEDNKHTLKLATGSIIKSRPSGKQSGRSLAGSMLIIDEAAFIENIDSIWAAVYPIISTGGRAFILSTVNGIGNWYQEVYESAVNNENAFNAIDIRWQEHPEYKRQEAYSHLYELMKEKGLDVDTWEETTKANLPKKQWLQEYECSFLGTGDTFVNNEILEQIA
;
A
#
# COMPACT_ATOMS: atom_id res chain seq x y z
N THR A 1 -6.30 -4.63 15.51
CA THR A 1 -5.46 -3.59 14.87
C THR A 1 -5.03 -4.10 13.51
N GLU A 2 -4.90 -3.23 12.53
CA GLU A 2 -4.51 -3.53 11.14
C GLU A 2 -3.31 -4.49 11.06
N SER A 3 -2.27 -4.24 11.85
CA SER A 3 -1.09 -5.10 11.88
C SER A 3 -1.36 -6.55 12.28
N THR A 4 -2.38 -6.83 13.10
CA THR A 4 -2.76 -8.21 13.45
C THR A 4 -3.54 -8.88 12.34
N GLU A 5 -4.33 -8.14 11.57
CA GLU A 5 -5.07 -8.65 10.43
C GLU A 5 -4.15 -9.12 9.30
N VAL A 6 -3.04 -8.41 9.07
CA VAL A 6 -2.01 -8.86 8.10
C VAL A 6 -1.42 -10.20 8.52
N LEU A 7 -1.08 -10.38 9.81
CA LEU A 7 -0.56 -11.67 10.28
C LEU A 7 -1.61 -12.78 10.19
N ASP A 8 -2.86 -12.48 10.47
CA ASP A 8 -3.96 -13.46 10.36
C ASP A 8 -4.16 -13.90 8.90
N ARG A 9 -4.06 -12.98 7.92
CA ARG A 9 -4.07 -13.32 6.48
C ARG A 9 -2.89 -14.23 6.10
N ILE A 10 -1.69 -13.96 6.63
CA ILE A 10 -0.52 -14.82 6.41
C ILE A 10 -0.77 -16.23 6.98
N LYS A 11 -1.41 -16.35 8.13
CA LYS A 11 -1.77 -17.65 8.71
C LYS A 11 -2.77 -18.41 7.85
N ILE A 12 -3.77 -17.72 7.30
CA ILE A 12 -4.70 -18.32 6.34
C ILE A 12 -3.94 -18.86 5.11
N MET A 13 -3.06 -18.06 4.53
CA MET A 13 -2.24 -18.50 3.39
C MET A 13 -1.35 -19.70 3.77
N TYR A 14 -0.79 -19.70 4.97
CA TYR A 14 -0.03 -20.84 5.48
C TYR A 14 -0.90 -22.08 5.61
N ASP A 15 -2.13 -21.96 6.09
CA ASP A 15 -3.06 -23.07 6.26
C ASP A 15 -3.53 -23.68 4.94
N GLU A 16 -3.54 -22.91 3.87
CA GLU A 16 -3.85 -23.34 2.51
C GLU A 16 -2.67 -24.02 1.79
N LEU A 17 -1.45 -23.96 2.36
CA LEU A 17 -0.30 -24.63 1.74
C LEU A 17 -0.48 -26.15 1.68
N PRO A 18 -0.06 -26.79 0.56
CA PRO A 18 0.01 -28.24 0.49
C PRO A 18 0.91 -28.81 1.61
N PRO A 19 0.59 -30.01 2.16
CA PRO A 19 1.32 -30.57 3.31
C PRO A 19 2.85 -30.66 3.13
N PHE A 20 3.32 -30.91 1.92
CA PHE A 20 4.74 -31.03 1.62
C PHE A 20 5.49 -29.69 1.60
N LEU A 21 4.76 -28.55 1.50
CA LEU A 21 5.31 -27.18 1.59
C LEU A 21 5.07 -26.55 2.96
N LYS A 22 4.32 -27.21 3.84
CA LYS A 22 3.86 -26.67 5.12
C LYS A 22 4.84 -27.02 6.26
N PRO A 23 5.78 -26.14 6.64
CA PRO A 23 6.67 -26.40 7.76
C PRO A 23 5.87 -26.42 9.07
N GLY A 24 6.32 -27.18 10.06
CA GLY A 24 5.68 -27.18 11.37
C GLY A 24 5.70 -25.80 12.02
N ILE A 25 4.69 -25.52 12.84
CA ILE A 25 4.60 -24.29 13.66
C ILE A 25 5.22 -24.59 15.04
N VAL A 26 6.09 -23.70 15.49
CA VAL A 26 6.71 -23.75 16.83
C VAL A 26 6.02 -22.76 17.78
N GLU A 27 5.62 -21.62 17.26
CA GLU A 27 4.92 -20.58 18.01
C GLU A 27 3.89 -19.92 17.12
N ASP A 28 2.67 -19.81 17.61
CA ASP A 28 1.58 -19.09 16.99
C ASP A 28 0.86 -18.24 18.05
N ASN A 29 0.98 -16.93 17.90
CA ASN A 29 0.26 -16.00 18.76
C ASN A 29 -0.20 -14.78 17.95
N LYS A 30 -0.82 -13.80 18.61
CA LYS A 30 -1.39 -12.61 17.96
C LYS A 30 -0.38 -11.76 17.17
N HIS A 31 0.91 -11.84 17.50
CA HIS A 31 1.94 -10.97 16.94
C HIS A 31 3.13 -11.72 16.35
N THR A 32 3.15 -13.04 16.48
CA THR A 32 4.30 -13.86 16.06
C THR A 32 3.82 -15.18 15.49
N LEU A 33 4.37 -15.53 14.33
CA LEU A 33 4.32 -16.88 13.77
C LEU A 33 5.76 -17.36 13.60
N LYS A 34 6.13 -18.43 14.33
CA LYS A 34 7.46 -19.05 14.24
C LYS A 34 7.33 -20.44 13.65
N LEU A 35 8.09 -20.70 12.62
CA LEU A 35 8.10 -21.95 11.90
C LEU A 35 9.27 -22.86 12.35
N ALA A 36 9.11 -24.17 12.20
CA ALA A 36 10.13 -25.15 12.54
C ALA A 36 11.42 -25.02 11.70
N THR A 37 11.36 -24.33 10.57
CA THR A 37 12.53 -23.94 9.76
C THR A 37 13.41 -22.88 10.44
N GLY A 38 12.97 -22.28 11.54
CA GLY A 38 13.61 -21.15 12.20
C GLY A 38 13.14 -19.80 11.71
N SER A 39 12.31 -19.72 10.67
CA SER A 39 11.73 -18.48 10.18
C SER A 39 10.74 -17.91 11.19
N ILE A 40 10.78 -16.59 11.37
CA ILE A 40 9.89 -15.89 12.30
C ILE A 40 9.25 -14.73 11.57
N ILE A 41 7.92 -14.66 11.59
CA ILE A 41 7.14 -13.53 11.09
C ILE A 41 6.59 -12.79 12.31
N LYS A 42 6.86 -11.50 12.41
CA LYS A 42 6.40 -10.65 13.50
C LYS A 42 5.60 -9.49 12.96
N SER A 43 4.41 -9.31 13.49
CA SER A 43 3.57 -8.14 13.23
C SER A 43 3.64 -7.16 14.39
N ARG A 44 3.78 -5.88 14.08
CA ARG A 44 3.85 -4.82 15.08
C ARG A 44 3.04 -3.61 14.63
N PRO A 45 2.27 -2.99 15.53
CA PRO A 45 1.61 -1.73 15.23
C PRO A 45 2.66 -0.62 15.05
N SER A 46 2.35 0.37 14.22
CA SER A 46 3.15 1.58 14.07
C SER A 46 3.12 2.39 15.38
N GLY A 47 4.24 2.52 16.05
CA GLY A 47 4.37 3.28 17.29
C GLY A 47 5.80 3.74 17.54
N LYS A 48 5.98 4.77 18.37
CA LYS A 48 7.28 5.43 18.63
C LYS A 48 8.44 4.49 19.03
N GLN A 49 8.15 3.26 19.45
CA GLN A 49 9.16 2.27 19.85
C GLN A 49 9.17 1.02 18.95
N SER A 50 8.37 0.99 17.91
CA SER A 50 8.13 -0.23 17.10
C SER A 50 9.36 -0.73 16.35
N GLY A 51 10.31 0.12 16.04
CA GLY A 51 11.52 -0.23 15.29
C GLY A 51 12.71 -0.69 16.14
N ARG A 52 12.69 -0.50 17.46
CA ARG A 52 13.84 -0.83 18.30
C ARG A 52 13.98 -2.32 18.55
N SER A 53 15.22 -2.81 18.48
CA SER A 53 15.57 -4.23 18.74
C SER A 53 14.96 -5.23 17.75
N LEU A 54 14.66 -4.80 16.52
CA LEU A 54 14.28 -5.69 15.45
C LEU A 54 15.53 -6.19 14.73
N ALA A 55 15.63 -7.51 14.56
CA ALA A 55 16.53 -8.16 13.64
C ALA A 55 15.67 -8.93 12.63
N GLY A 56 16.03 -8.85 11.37
CA GLY A 56 15.26 -9.53 10.32
C GLY A 56 15.98 -9.46 8.98
N SER A 57 15.50 -10.21 8.02
CA SER A 57 15.97 -10.20 6.64
C SER A 57 14.98 -9.54 5.67
N MET A 58 13.78 -9.24 6.15
CA MET A 58 12.74 -8.58 5.38
C MET A 58 11.92 -7.66 6.28
N LEU A 59 11.62 -6.49 5.79
CA LEU A 59 10.73 -5.49 6.40
C LEU A 59 9.60 -5.19 5.43
N ILE A 60 8.38 -5.13 5.95
CA ILE A 60 7.21 -4.67 5.21
C ILE A 60 6.59 -3.55 6.02
N ILE A 61 6.44 -2.38 5.41
CA ILE A 61 5.73 -1.23 5.97
C ILE A 61 4.50 -1.00 5.11
N ASP A 62 3.35 -1.20 5.69
CA ASP A 62 2.06 -0.97 5.04
C ASP A 62 1.48 0.37 5.47
N GLU A 63 0.75 1.02 4.57
CA GLU A 63 0.17 2.36 4.75
C GLU A 63 1.19 3.43 5.19
N ALA A 64 2.38 3.39 4.60
CA ALA A 64 3.52 4.20 5.02
C ALA A 64 3.25 5.71 5.02
N ALA A 65 2.45 6.22 4.06
CA ALA A 65 2.10 7.64 3.97
C ALA A 65 1.23 8.14 5.13
N PHE A 66 0.59 7.23 5.90
CA PHE A 66 -0.31 7.53 7.01
C PHE A 66 0.30 7.27 8.38
N ILE A 67 1.54 6.77 8.43
CA ILE A 67 2.20 6.48 9.70
C ILE A 67 2.78 7.76 10.29
N GLU A 68 2.29 8.13 11.47
CA GLU A 68 2.90 9.22 12.24
C GLU A 68 4.33 8.88 12.65
N ASN A 69 5.24 9.84 12.54
CA ASN A 69 6.66 9.70 12.91
C ASN A 69 7.40 8.56 12.16
N ILE A 70 7.03 8.30 10.91
CA ILE A 70 7.64 7.27 10.07
C ILE A 70 9.16 7.41 9.97
N ASP A 71 9.70 8.64 9.96
CA ASP A 71 11.14 8.91 9.97
C ASP A 71 11.85 8.23 11.13
N SER A 72 11.28 8.32 12.33
CA SER A 72 11.84 7.70 13.55
C SER A 72 11.76 6.18 13.49
N ILE A 73 10.69 5.65 12.93
CA ILE A 73 10.51 4.21 12.73
C ILE A 73 11.52 3.73 11.69
N TRP A 74 11.63 4.44 10.56
CA TRP A 74 12.57 4.12 9.50
C TRP A 74 14.02 4.10 10.00
N ALA A 75 14.44 5.13 10.71
CA ALA A 75 15.78 5.19 11.30
C ALA A 75 16.06 4.00 12.24
N ALA A 76 15.05 3.53 12.98
CA ALA A 76 15.20 2.41 13.90
C ALA A 76 15.26 1.05 13.20
N VAL A 77 14.63 0.89 12.03
CA VAL A 77 14.60 -0.39 11.27
C VAL A 77 15.63 -0.44 10.14
N TYR A 78 16.18 0.69 9.75
CA TYR A 78 17.16 0.79 8.67
C TYR A 78 18.37 -0.16 8.82
N PRO A 79 18.91 -0.44 10.03
CA PRO A 79 19.96 -1.44 10.19
C PRO A 79 19.63 -2.84 9.65
N ILE A 80 18.35 -3.22 9.59
CA ILE A 80 17.91 -4.50 9.01
C ILE A 80 18.25 -4.54 7.51
N ILE A 81 18.06 -3.41 6.83
CA ILE A 81 18.24 -3.28 5.38
C ILE A 81 19.72 -3.08 5.05
N SER A 82 20.41 -2.24 5.80
CA SER A 82 21.83 -1.93 5.58
C SER A 82 22.76 -3.14 5.74
N THR A 83 22.30 -4.20 6.42
CA THR A 83 23.02 -5.46 6.59
C THR A 83 22.62 -6.53 5.57
N GLY A 84 21.94 -6.15 4.48
CA GLY A 84 21.56 -7.05 3.38
C GLY A 84 20.12 -7.53 3.42
N GLY A 85 19.28 -6.98 4.29
CA GLY A 85 17.84 -7.20 4.30
C GLY A 85 17.12 -6.49 3.13
N ARG A 86 15.84 -6.79 2.98
CA ARG A 86 14.96 -6.18 1.97
C ARG A 86 13.85 -5.40 2.65
N ALA A 87 13.41 -4.30 2.02
CA ALA A 87 12.23 -3.56 2.44
C ALA A 87 11.20 -3.47 1.31
N PHE A 88 9.94 -3.63 1.69
CA PHE A 88 8.78 -3.29 0.89
C PHE A 88 8.03 -2.19 1.63
N ILE A 89 7.83 -1.07 0.97
CA ILE A 89 7.11 0.09 1.50
C ILE A 89 5.91 0.30 0.59
N LEU A 90 4.73 0.14 1.16
CA LEU A 90 3.46 0.19 0.44
C LEU A 90 2.59 1.29 1.03
N SER A 91 1.89 1.99 0.18
CA SER A 91 0.85 2.94 0.59
C SER A 91 0.03 3.40 -0.60
N THR A 92 -1.20 3.83 -0.38
CA THR A 92 -1.81 4.87 -1.21
C THR A 92 -1.16 6.21 -0.87
N VAL A 93 -1.33 7.19 -1.72
CA VAL A 93 -0.72 8.51 -1.52
C VAL A 93 -1.47 9.31 -0.45
N ASN A 94 -0.78 10.18 0.26
CA ASN A 94 -1.38 11.06 1.28
C ASN A 94 -0.86 12.50 1.14
N GLY A 95 -1.08 13.11 -0.02
CA GLY A 95 -0.64 14.47 -0.31
C GLY A 95 0.87 14.59 -0.50
N ILE A 96 1.33 15.83 -0.50
CA ILE A 96 2.72 16.23 -0.69
C ILE A 96 3.40 16.58 0.63
N GLY A 97 4.74 16.53 0.68
CA GLY A 97 5.54 16.95 1.83
C GLY A 97 5.59 15.91 2.95
N ASN A 98 5.35 14.64 2.67
CA ASN A 98 5.51 13.56 3.63
C ASN A 98 6.66 12.61 3.23
N TRP A 99 7.16 11.88 4.19
CA TRP A 99 8.28 10.96 4.03
C TRP A 99 8.08 9.94 2.89
N TYR A 100 6.85 9.41 2.74
CA TYR A 100 6.57 8.41 1.70
C TYR A 100 6.72 9.00 0.29
N GLN A 101 6.19 10.21 0.07
CA GLN A 101 6.36 10.93 -1.19
C GLN A 101 7.86 11.14 -1.50
N GLU A 102 8.62 11.68 -0.54
CA GLU A 102 10.05 11.94 -0.74
C GLU A 102 10.82 10.68 -1.12
N VAL A 103 10.56 9.55 -0.43
CA VAL A 103 11.20 8.27 -0.72
C VAL A 103 10.78 7.74 -2.10
N TYR A 104 9.50 7.86 -2.46
CA TYR A 104 8.97 7.43 -3.74
C TYR A 104 9.54 8.25 -4.89
N GLU A 105 9.52 9.58 -4.80
CA GLU A 105 10.07 10.47 -5.83
C GLU A 105 11.59 10.28 -6.01
N SER A 106 12.34 10.13 -4.91
CA SER A 106 13.76 9.80 -4.98
C SER A 106 14.01 8.44 -5.65
N ALA A 107 13.10 7.46 -5.48
CA ALA A 107 13.20 6.18 -6.18
C ALA A 107 12.90 6.32 -7.67
N VAL A 108 11.89 7.09 -8.06
CA VAL A 108 11.57 7.40 -9.46
C VAL A 108 12.76 8.09 -10.15
N ASN A 109 13.43 8.99 -9.45
CA ASN A 109 14.58 9.74 -9.95
C ASN A 109 15.90 8.95 -9.88
N ASN A 110 15.89 7.71 -9.37
CA ASN A 110 17.10 6.89 -9.12
C ASN A 110 18.10 7.54 -8.14
N GLU A 111 17.62 8.29 -7.17
CA GLU A 111 18.41 8.97 -6.15
C GLU A 111 18.56 8.12 -4.88
N ASN A 112 17.82 7.02 -4.75
CA ASN A 112 17.94 6.06 -3.68
C ASN A 112 18.01 4.62 -4.23
N ALA A 113 18.12 3.62 -3.36
CA ALA A 113 18.25 2.21 -3.74
C ALA A 113 16.91 1.47 -3.91
N PHE A 114 15.79 2.16 -3.84
CA PHE A 114 14.48 1.55 -4.05
C PHE A 114 14.09 1.54 -5.52
N ASN A 115 13.29 0.54 -5.89
CA ASN A 115 12.58 0.52 -7.17
C ASN A 115 11.15 1.04 -6.92
N ALA A 116 10.79 2.14 -7.56
CA ALA A 116 9.43 2.64 -7.52
C ALA A 116 8.52 1.74 -8.38
N ILE A 117 7.39 1.36 -7.81
CA ILE A 117 6.35 0.58 -8.49
C ILE A 117 5.04 1.34 -8.30
N ASP A 118 4.38 1.69 -9.39
CA ASP A 118 3.07 2.31 -9.42
C ASP A 118 2.06 1.27 -9.92
N ILE A 119 1.06 0.98 -9.12
CA ILE A 119 -0.02 0.02 -9.46
C ILE A 119 -1.32 0.78 -9.43
N ARG A 120 -1.87 1.01 -10.61
CA ARG A 120 -3.10 1.77 -10.77
C ARG A 120 -4.31 0.86 -10.78
N TRP A 121 -5.49 1.43 -10.46
CA TRP A 121 -6.74 0.68 -10.43
C TRP A 121 -7.05 -0.03 -11.76
N GLN A 122 -6.65 0.56 -12.90
CA GLN A 122 -6.80 -0.05 -14.23
C GLN A 122 -6.01 -1.36 -14.38
N GLU A 123 -5.01 -1.61 -13.56
CA GLU A 123 -4.23 -2.86 -13.56
C GLU A 123 -4.85 -3.94 -12.70
N HIS A 124 -5.77 -3.57 -11.80
CA HIS A 124 -6.42 -4.52 -10.90
C HIS A 124 -7.36 -5.46 -11.68
N PRO A 125 -7.24 -6.79 -11.52
CA PRO A 125 -7.99 -7.76 -12.33
C PRO A 125 -9.50 -7.62 -12.26
N GLU A 126 -10.05 -7.22 -11.12
CA GLU A 126 -11.49 -7.04 -10.94
C GLU A 126 -11.99 -5.77 -11.64
N TYR A 127 -11.23 -4.69 -11.63
CA TYR A 127 -11.57 -3.46 -12.33
C TYR A 127 -11.41 -3.61 -13.84
N LYS A 128 -10.37 -4.32 -14.31
CA LYS A 128 -10.25 -4.71 -15.73
C LYS A 128 -11.43 -5.53 -16.24
N ARG A 129 -12.02 -6.35 -15.39
CA ARG A 129 -13.22 -7.11 -15.76
C ARG A 129 -14.41 -6.18 -16.05
N GLN A 130 -14.49 -5.06 -15.34
CA GLN A 130 -15.49 -4.03 -15.61
C GLN A 130 -15.23 -3.32 -16.96
N GLU A 131 -13.98 -3.01 -17.28
CA GLU A 131 -13.62 -2.47 -18.61
C GLU A 131 -13.93 -3.44 -19.75
N ALA A 132 -13.75 -4.74 -19.56
CA ALA A 132 -14.09 -5.75 -20.58
C ALA A 132 -15.57 -5.72 -21.00
N TYR A 133 -16.44 -5.18 -20.14
CA TYR A 133 -17.84 -4.97 -20.43
C TYR A 133 -18.17 -3.54 -20.90
N SER A 134 -17.18 -2.67 -21.11
CA SER A 134 -17.39 -1.28 -21.53
C SER A 134 -18.23 -1.19 -22.81
N HIS A 135 -17.99 -2.06 -23.80
CA HIS A 135 -18.77 -2.13 -25.02
C HIS A 135 -20.26 -2.46 -24.77
N LEU A 136 -20.56 -3.20 -23.71
CA LEU A 136 -21.93 -3.50 -23.31
C LEU A 136 -22.63 -2.26 -22.73
N TYR A 137 -21.89 -1.46 -21.96
CA TYR A 137 -22.36 -0.18 -21.43
C TYR A 137 -22.68 0.81 -22.57
N GLU A 138 -21.82 0.90 -23.58
CA GLU A 138 -22.06 1.73 -24.77
C GLU A 138 -23.34 1.29 -25.50
N LEU A 139 -23.50 0.00 -25.75
CA LEU A 139 -24.72 -0.55 -26.38
C LEU A 139 -25.98 -0.31 -25.53
N MET A 140 -25.87 -0.31 -24.22
CA MET A 140 -26.98 -0.01 -23.31
C MET A 140 -27.33 1.47 -23.36
N LYS A 141 -26.36 2.37 -23.35
CA LYS A 141 -26.52 3.82 -23.51
C LYS A 141 -27.16 4.15 -24.88
N GLU A 142 -26.73 3.53 -25.97
CA GLU A 142 -27.34 3.68 -27.29
C GLU A 142 -28.83 3.26 -27.34
N LYS A 143 -29.21 2.29 -26.51
CA LYS A 143 -30.61 1.85 -26.34
C LYS A 143 -31.41 2.71 -25.36
N GLY A 144 -30.85 3.81 -24.87
CA GLY A 144 -31.50 4.71 -23.92
C GLY A 144 -31.58 4.19 -22.51
N LEU A 145 -30.76 3.17 -22.18
CA LEU A 145 -30.62 2.70 -20.81
C LEU A 145 -29.54 3.54 -20.12
N ASP A 146 -29.91 4.20 -19.04
CA ASP A 146 -28.99 5.01 -18.19
C ASP A 146 -28.18 4.06 -17.31
N VAL A 147 -27.00 3.70 -17.79
CA VAL A 147 -26.09 2.76 -17.08
C VAL A 147 -24.74 3.39 -16.99
N ASP A 148 -24.33 3.75 -15.78
CA ASP A 148 -23.01 4.26 -15.49
C ASP A 148 -21.96 3.12 -15.43
N THR A 149 -20.78 3.39 -15.90
CA THR A 149 -19.63 2.50 -15.70
C THR A 149 -19.24 2.45 -14.23
N TRP A 150 -18.48 1.43 -13.83
CA TRP A 150 -17.93 1.37 -12.47
C TRP A 150 -17.14 2.64 -12.10
N GLU A 151 -16.35 3.15 -13.03
CA GLU A 151 -15.56 4.37 -12.84
C GLU A 151 -16.47 5.58 -12.60
N GLU A 152 -17.47 5.81 -13.47
CA GLU A 152 -18.43 6.91 -13.35
C GLU A 152 -19.19 6.82 -12.03
N THR A 153 -19.71 5.63 -11.70
CA THR A 153 -20.42 5.39 -10.44
C THR A 153 -19.52 5.64 -9.22
N THR A 154 -18.28 5.17 -9.27
CA THR A 154 -17.34 5.33 -8.14
C THR A 154 -16.95 6.79 -7.97
N LYS A 155 -16.64 7.50 -9.07
CA LYS A 155 -16.34 8.95 -9.06
C LYS A 155 -17.51 9.78 -8.53
N ALA A 156 -18.73 9.43 -8.88
CA ALA A 156 -19.92 10.14 -8.39
C ALA A 156 -20.17 9.94 -6.89
N ASN A 157 -19.74 8.80 -6.33
CA ASN A 157 -19.97 8.47 -4.93
C ASN A 157 -18.80 8.80 -4.00
N LEU A 158 -17.65 9.20 -4.54
CA LEU A 158 -16.46 9.58 -3.76
C LEU A 158 -16.13 11.06 -3.91
N PRO A 159 -15.67 11.72 -2.84
CA PRO A 159 -15.05 13.03 -2.96
C PRO A 159 -13.86 12.96 -3.94
N LYS A 160 -13.70 14.00 -4.79
CA LYS A 160 -12.61 14.09 -5.78
C LYS A 160 -11.23 13.79 -5.16
N LYS A 161 -10.97 14.33 -3.95
CA LYS A 161 -9.74 14.09 -3.19
C LYS A 161 -9.50 12.59 -2.96
N GLN A 162 -10.51 11.85 -2.51
CA GLN A 162 -10.39 10.41 -2.24
C GLN A 162 -10.19 9.61 -3.53
N TRP A 163 -10.89 9.97 -4.62
CA TRP A 163 -10.65 9.33 -5.91
C TRP A 163 -9.20 9.47 -6.35
N LEU A 164 -8.65 10.70 -6.29
CA LEU A 164 -7.27 10.97 -6.67
C LEU A 164 -6.26 10.22 -5.78
N GLN A 165 -6.57 10.08 -4.51
CA GLN A 165 -5.73 9.38 -3.53
C GLN A 165 -5.74 7.87 -3.75
N GLU A 166 -6.91 7.24 -3.75
CA GLU A 166 -7.06 5.79 -3.66
C GLU A 166 -6.93 5.09 -5.04
N TYR A 167 -7.29 5.79 -6.11
CA TYR A 167 -7.36 5.19 -7.43
C TYR A 167 -6.35 5.77 -8.43
N GLU A 168 -6.15 7.08 -8.42
CA GLU A 168 -5.22 7.73 -9.35
C GLU A 168 -3.79 7.86 -8.80
N CYS A 169 -3.56 7.50 -7.55
CA CYS A 169 -2.26 7.62 -6.86
C CYS A 169 -1.63 9.01 -7.01
N SER A 170 -2.46 10.07 -7.01
CA SER A 170 -2.03 11.44 -7.24
C SER A 170 -1.65 12.14 -5.94
N PHE A 171 -0.39 12.52 -5.79
CA PHE A 171 0.07 13.28 -4.63
C PHE A 171 -0.53 14.70 -4.57
N LEU A 172 -0.69 15.37 -5.70
CA LEU A 172 -1.11 16.77 -5.77
C LEU A 172 -2.54 17.03 -5.28
N GLY A 173 -3.44 16.05 -5.42
CA GLY A 173 -4.86 16.22 -5.08
C GLY A 173 -5.23 15.92 -3.62
N THR A 174 -4.31 15.44 -2.80
CA THR A 174 -4.65 14.72 -1.56
C THR A 174 -4.24 15.39 -0.25
N GLY A 175 -3.26 16.29 -0.24
CA GLY A 175 -2.76 16.95 0.98
C GLY A 175 -3.71 17.99 1.57
N ASP A 176 -3.68 18.14 2.89
CA ASP A 176 -4.24 19.32 3.58
C ASP A 176 -3.24 20.47 3.45
N THR A 177 -3.21 21.13 2.31
CA THR A 177 -2.35 22.27 2.07
C THR A 177 -3.09 23.56 2.41
N PHE A 178 -2.38 24.51 3.03
CA PHE A 178 -2.92 25.84 3.35
C PHE A 178 -3.30 26.63 2.09
N VAL A 179 -2.66 26.30 0.94
CA VAL A 179 -2.98 26.86 -0.37
C VAL A 179 -3.57 25.72 -1.22
N ASN A 180 -4.72 26.00 -1.86
CA ASN A 180 -5.35 25.03 -2.75
C ASN A 180 -4.38 24.65 -3.89
N ASN A 181 -4.16 23.34 -4.08
CA ASN A 181 -3.26 22.82 -5.12
C ASN A 181 -3.67 23.27 -6.53
N GLU A 182 -4.96 23.48 -6.79
CA GLU A 182 -5.45 24.05 -8.07
C GLU A 182 -4.90 25.47 -8.34
N ILE A 183 -4.60 26.22 -7.28
CA ILE A 183 -3.97 27.55 -7.40
C ILE A 183 -2.47 27.40 -7.68
N LEU A 184 -1.82 26.42 -7.08
CA LEU A 184 -0.39 26.17 -7.30
C LEU A 184 -0.11 25.67 -8.74
N GLU A 185 -0.99 24.86 -9.31
CA GLU A 185 -0.90 24.42 -10.71
C GLU A 185 -1.09 25.57 -11.73
N GLN A 186 -1.80 26.64 -11.35
CA GLN A 186 -2.01 27.82 -12.22
C GLN A 186 -0.82 28.81 -12.19
N ILE A 187 0.08 28.65 -11.23
CA ILE A 187 1.22 29.56 -11.01
C ILE A 187 2.55 28.96 -11.50
N ALA A 188 2.60 27.63 -11.66
CA ALA A 188 3.76 26.91 -12.16
C ALA A 188 3.78 26.83 -13.68
#